data_8d6ba2c21a10d4f1af7b90438c8d711b
#
_entry.id   8d6ba2c21a10d4f1af7b90438c8d711b
#
_cell.length_a   1.000
_cell.length_b   1.000
_cell.length_c   1.000
_cell.angle_alpha   90.00
_cell.angle_beta   90.00
_cell.angle_gamma   90.00
#
_symmetry.space_group_name_H-M   'P 1'
#
loop_
_entity.id
_entity.type
_entity.pdbx_description
1 polymer ?
#
loop_
_entity_poly.entity_id
_entity_poly.type
_entity_poly.pdbx_seq_one_letter_code
_entity_poly.pdbx_strand_id
1 'polypeptide(L)'
;MYKRQNLANASTNGFRAELSMFRAVPLEGDGSSTRVFTVEATAGHLEQPGSAQRTDRPLDAMAQGNAYFAVQGLDGTEAYTRNGAFEVNSEGSLVTANGLTVLGDGGGPIVVPENAQPLLGSDGTVSVQIDGQLPISIGRLKLVTPTPENPIERSADGLFRAPLQGQLDTDATARVQTGALEGSNVNPIAAMVGMIQAARQFESQMRLVQTAEANDKAASQLLASR
;
A
#
# COMPACT_ATOMS: atom_id res chain seq x y z
N MET A 1 10.33 -0.21 -11.88
CA MET A 1 9.41 -1.28 -11.41
C MET A 1 8.16 -0.72 -10.75
N TYR A 2 8.26 0.26 -9.85
CA TYR A 2 7.17 0.89 -9.09
C TYR A 2 6.01 1.46 -9.93
N LYS A 3 6.28 2.08 -11.12
CA LYS A 3 5.22 2.62 -11.99
C LYS A 3 4.23 1.57 -12.47
N ARG A 4 4.71 0.35 -12.74
CA ARG A 4 3.85 -0.78 -13.12
C ARG A 4 3.02 -1.25 -11.94
N GLN A 5 3.61 -1.31 -10.75
CA GLN A 5 2.95 -1.71 -9.53
C GLN A 5 1.88 -0.70 -9.13
N ASN A 6 2.18 0.60 -9.21
CA ASN A 6 1.19 1.65 -9.00
C ASN A 6 0.04 1.55 -9.98
N LEU A 7 0.32 1.34 -11.28
CA LEU A 7 -0.72 1.22 -12.30
C LEU A 7 -1.60 -0.03 -12.07
N ALA A 8 -0.99 -1.18 -11.74
CA ALA A 8 -1.72 -2.41 -11.46
C ALA A 8 -2.68 -2.26 -10.26
N ASN A 9 -2.35 -1.38 -9.31
CA ASN A 9 -3.14 -1.13 -8.11
C ASN A 9 -3.93 0.19 -8.15
N ALA A 10 -4.10 0.78 -9.34
CA ALA A 10 -4.85 2.03 -9.48
C ALA A 10 -6.35 1.91 -9.11
N SER A 11 -6.90 0.70 -9.14
CA SER A 11 -8.28 0.39 -8.72
C SER A 11 -8.37 -0.37 -7.39
N THR A 12 -7.25 -0.59 -6.70
CA THR A 12 -7.21 -1.30 -5.41
C THR A 12 -7.60 -0.35 -4.28
N ASN A 13 -8.62 -0.70 -3.51
CA ASN A 13 -9.08 0.10 -2.38
C ASN A 13 -7.99 0.24 -1.32
N GLY A 14 -7.79 1.46 -0.82
CA GLY A 14 -6.79 1.77 0.19
C GLY A 14 -5.34 1.70 -0.29
N PHE A 15 -5.09 1.54 -1.60
CA PHE A 15 -3.73 1.50 -2.10
C PHE A 15 -3.07 2.87 -2.06
N ARG A 16 -1.86 2.91 -1.52
CA ARG A 16 -0.98 4.09 -1.49
C ARG A 16 0.11 3.95 -2.54
N ALA A 17 0.26 4.95 -3.40
CA ALA A 17 1.29 4.95 -4.44
C ALA A 17 2.69 4.83 -3.85
N GLU A 18 3.48 3.92 -4.37
CA GLU A 18 4.88 3.77 -4.02
C GLU A 18 5.71 4.88 -4.65
N LEU A 19 6.63 5.41 -3.87
CA LEU A 19 7.64 6.37 -4.29
C LEU A 19 8.97 5.65 -4.43
N SER A 20 9.67 5.84 -5.56
CA SER A 20 11.03 5.35 -5.70
C SER A 20 12.02 6.47 -5.52
N MET A 21 13.12 6.17 -4.86
CA MET A 21 14.33 6.99 -4.82
C MET A 21 15.48 6.26 -5.50
N PHE A 22 16.39 7.05 -6.05
CA PHE A 22 17.64 6.54 -6.58
C PHE A 22 18.75 6.84 -5.59
N ARG A 23 19.40 5.81 -5.08
CA ARG A 23 20.55 5.93 -4.20
C ARG A 23 21.83 5.71 -4.97
N ALA A 24 22.76 6.63 -4.83
CA ALA A 24 24.10 6.47 -5.33
C ALA A 24 24.88 5.47 -4.47
N VAL A 25 25.38 4.40 -5.09
CA VAL A 25 26.22 3.38 -4.43
C VAL A 25 27.60 3.44 -5.04
N PRO A 26 28.63 3.88 -4.27
CA PRO A 26 30.00 3.86 -4.73
C PRO A 26 30.45 2.43 -5.05
N LEU A 27 31.24 2.28 -6.11
CA LEU A 27 31.87 1.01 -6.43
C LEU A 27 33.09 0.83 -5.53
N GLU A 28 33.09 -0.19 -4.69
CA GLU A 28 34.25 -0.60 -3.90
C GLU A 28 35.09 -1.59 -4.72
N GLY A 29 36.41 -1.37 -4.80
CA GLY A 29 37.38 -2.21 -5.51
C GLY A 29 38.64 -1.46 -5.87
N ASP A 30 39.64 -2.19 -6.44
CA ASP A 30 40.91 -1.61 -6.92
C ASP A 30 40.63 -0.68 -8.11
N GLY A 31 40.90 0.60 -7.94
CA GLY A 31 40.72 1.63 -8.96
C GLY A 31 40.28 2.97 -8.40
N SER A 32 40.07 3.97 -9.30
CA SER A 32 39.58 5.27 -8.84
C SER A 32 38.12 5.19 -8.39
N SER A 33 37.80 5.70 -7.21
CA SER A 33 36.48 5.71 -6.55
C SER A 33 35.45 6.66 -7.22
N THR A 34 35.69 7.06 -8.48
CA THR A 34 34.84 8.02 -9.21
C THR A 34 33.63 7.41 -9.85
N ARG A 35 33.50 6.08 -9.83
CA ARG A 35 32.33 5.37 -10.38
C ARG A 35 31.29 5.14 -9.31
N VAL A 36 30.07 5.58 -9.61
CA VAL A 36 28.92 5.44 -8.74
C VAL A 36 27.80 4.76 -9.51
N PHE A 37 27.22 3.68 -8.96
CA PHE A 37 26.02 3.08 -9.50
C PHE A 37 24.79 3.70 -8.87
N THR A 38 23.75 3.78 -9.65
CA THR A 38 22.44 4.22 -9.17
C THR A 38 21.57 2.99 -8.92
N VAL A 39 21.19 2.76 -7.66
CA VAL A 39 20.30 1.66 -7.28
C VAL A 39 18.93 2.26 -6.94
N GLU A 40 17.89 1.70 -7.55
CA GLU A 40 16.51 2.04 -7.21
C GLU A 40 16.18 1.46 -5.83
N ALA A 41 15.69 2.30 -4.94
CA ALA A 41 15.20 1.92 -3.63
C ALA A 41 13.78 2.49 -3.44
N THR A 42 12.94 1.79 -2.72
CA THR A 42 11.62 2.30 -2.31
C THR A 42 11.84 3.40 -1.28
N ALA A 43 11.33 4.59 -1.56
CA ALA A 43 11.44 5.75 -0.66
C ALA A 43 10.32 5.80 0.38
N GLY A 44 9.35 4.91 0.27
CA GLY A 44 8.13 4.93 1.03
C GLY A 44 6.90 4.99 0.12
N HIS A 45 5.83 5.53 0.65
CA HIS A 45 4.56 5.66 -0.05
C HIS A 45 4.01 7.09 0.07
N LEU A 46 3.12 7.45 -0.85
CA LEU A 46 2.44 8.74 -0.82
C LEU A 46 1.33 8.71 0.23
N GLU A 47 1.43 9.54 1.27
CA GLU A 47 0.47 9.55 2.38
C GLU A 47 -0.88 10.19 2.04
N GLN A 48 -0.98 10.94 0.94
CA GLN A 48 -2.24 11.57 0.54
C GLN A 48 -3.36 10.53 0.41
N PRO A 49 -4.56 10.78 0.98
CA PRO A 49 -5.69 9.88 0.85
C PRO A 49 -6.16 9.77 -0.60
N GLY A 50 -6.66 8.59 -0.97
CA GLY A 50 -7.40 8.39 -2.19
C GLY A 50 -8.79 9.03 -2.13
N SER A 51 -9.52 8.98 -3.24
CA SER A 51 -10.91 9.48 -3.28
C SER A 51 -11.83 8.59 -2.45
N ALA A 52 -12.75 9.19 -1.69
CA ALA A 52 -13.81 8.44 -1.04
C ALA A 52 -14.82 7.93 -2.07
N GLN A 53 -15.06 6.64 -2.08
CA GLN A 53 -16.05 5.96 -2.92
C GLN A 53 -17.20 5.47 -2.04
N ARG A 54 -18.38 6.03 -2.22
CA ARG A 54 -19.56 5.64 -1.47
C ARG A 54 -20.10 4.30 -1.97
N THR A 55 -20.29 3.36 -1.05
CA THR A 55 -20.76 2.01 -1.35
C THR A 55 -22.10 1.70 -0.67
N ASP A 56 -22.44 2.46 0.36
CA ASP A 56 -23.62 2.29 1.22
C ASP A 56 -23.71 0.90 1.88
N ARG A 57 -22.61 0.11 1.89
CA ARG A 57 -22.53 -1.14 2.64
C ARG A 57 -22.22 -0.86 4.12
N PRO A 58 -22.93 -1.50 5.06
CA PRO A 58 -22.79 -1.19 6.51
C PRO A 58 -21.43 -1.55 7.10
N LEU A 59 -20.67 -2.47 6.47
CA LEU A 59 -19.35 -2.89 6.91
C LEU A 59 -18.20 -2.24 6.11
N ASP A 60 -18.51 -1.41 5.12
CA ASP A 60 -17.48 -0.66 4.42
C ASP A 60 -17.10 0.58 5.23
N ALA A 61 -15.81 0.78 5.42
CA ALA A 61 -15.25 1.87 6.20
C ALA A 61 -14.06 2.52 5.51
N MET A 62 -14.02 3.83 5.53
CA MET A 62 -12.85 4.61 5.16
C MET A 62 -12.24 5.23 6.42
N ALA A 63 -10.99 4.90 6.73
CA ALA A 63 -10.30 5.53 7.85
C ALA A 63 -9.98 7.00 7.52
N GLN A 64 -10.34 7.90 8.44
CA GLN A 64 -10.11 9.33 8.27
C GLN A 64 -8.65 9.71 8.60
N GLY A 65 -8.17 10.78 7.98
CA GLY A 65 -6.80 11.26 8.21
C GLY A 65 -5.75 10.22 7.81
N ASN A 66 -4.74 10.05 8.64
CA ASN A 66 -3.66 9.09 8.44
C ASN A 66 -3.80 7.80 9.27
N ALA A 67 -5.03 7.44 9.67
CA ALA A 67 -5.29 6.23 10.44
C ALA A 67 -5.33 4.99 9.55
N TYR A 68 -4.96 3.84 10.10
CA TYR A 68 -4.97 2.52 9.44
C TYR A 68 -5.76 1.54 10.29
N PHE A 69 -6.36 0.55 9.63
CA PHE A 69 -6.98 -0.60 10.27
C PHE A 69 -5.93 -1.64 10.61
N ALA A 70 -5.95 -2.18 11.82
CA ALA A 70 -5.10 -3.30 12.21
C ALA A 70 -5.75 -4.62 11.79
N VAL A 71 -4.95 -5.46 11.16
CA VAL A 71 -5.33 -6.80 10.70
C VAL A 71 -4.27 -7.80 11.08
N GLN A 72 -4.64 -9.07 11.16
CA GLN A 72 -3.68 -10.15 11.31
C GLN A 72 -3.20 -10.59 9.93
N GLY A 73 -1.89 -10.49 9.69
CA GLY A 73 -1.26 -10.97 8.47
C GLY A 73 -1.30 -12.51 8.39
N LEU A 74 -1.01 -13.05 7.21
CA LEU A 74 -0.94 -14.50 7.00
C LEU A 74 0.17 -15.19 7.82
N ASP A 75 1.16 -14.43 8.25
CA ASP A 75 2.24 -14.84 9.14
C ASP A 75 1.86 -14.81 10.64
N GLY A 76 0.62 -14.42 10.94
CA GLY A 76 0.11 -14.30 12.31
C GLY A 76 0.52 -13.00 13.01
N THR A 77 1.33 -12.14 12.37
CA THR A 77 1.76 -10.85 12.94
C THR A 77 0.73 -9.76 12.67
N GLU A 78 0.75 -8.71 13.49
CA GLU A 78 -0.08 -7.53 13.26
C GLU A 78 0.44 -6.74 12.06
N ALA A 79 -0.48 -6.35 11.20
CA ALA A 79 -0.22 -5.55 10.02
C ALA A 79 -1.33 -4.50 9.85
N TYR A 80 -1.10 -3.52 9.01
CA TYR A 80 -1.99 -2.37 8.85
C TYR A 80 -2.41 -2.21 7.40
N THR A 81 -3.66 -1.81 7.21
CA THR A 81 -4.24 -1.60 5.88
C THR A 81 -5.15 -0.38 5.86
N ARG A 82 -5.30 0.22 4.67
CA ARG A 82 -6.32 1.26 4.42
C ARG A 82 -7.57 0.67 3.75
N ASN A 83 -7.54 -0.62 3.39
CA ASN A 83 -8.69 -1.28 2.81
C ASN A 83 -9.71 -1.61 3.91
N GLY A 84 -10.82 -0.91 3.92
CA GLY A 84 -11.90 -1.08 4.89
C GLY A 84 -13.12 -1.83 4.32
N ALA A 85 -12.95 -2.63 3.28
CA ALA A 85 -13.98 -3.54 2.81
C ALA A 85 -14.01 -4.77 3.73
N PHE A 86 -14.92 -4.76 4.70
CA PHE A 86 -15.02 -5.83 5.67
C PHE A 86 -16.19 -6.78 5.37
N GLU A 87 -16.03 -8.03 5.80
CA GLU A 87 -17.02 -9.10 5.67
C GLU A 87 -16.97 -9.99 6.91
N VAL A 88 -18.04 -10.72 7.17
CA VAL A 88 -18.08 -11.73 8.23
C VAL A 88 -17.88 -13.09 7.58
N ASN A 89 -16.86 -13.82 8.02
CA ASN A 89 -16.58 -15.17 7.50
C ASN A 89 -17.52 -16.23 8.09
N SER A 90 -17.42 -17.47 7.63
CA SER A 90 -18.22 -18.61 8.12
C SER A 90 -18.05 -18.95 9.60
N GLU A 91 -16.97 -18.47 10.21
CA GLU A 91 -16.67 -18.66 11.64
C GLU A 91 -17.21 -17.49 12.49
N GLY A 92 -17.89 -16.52 11.87
CA GLY A 92 -18.38 -15.34 12.55
C GLY A 92 -17.32 -14.25 12.79
N SER A 93 -16.08 -14.43 12.32
CA SER A 93 -15.03 -13.43 12.51
C SER A 93 -15.10 -12.34 11.45
N LEU A 94 -14.86 -11.09 11.86
CA LEU A 94 -14.73 -9.96 10.94
C LEU A 94 -13.41 -10.07 10.18
N VAL A 95 -13.49 -10.10 8.85
CA VAL A 95 -12.34 -10.23 7.96
C VAL A 95 -12.37 -9.15 6.87
N THR A 96 -11.23 -8.87 6.28
CA THR A 96 -11.16 -8.06 5.05
C THR A 96 -11.62 -8.87 3.84
N ALA A 97 -11.93 -8.23 2.73
CA ALA A 97 -12.25 -8.89 1.45
C ALA A 97 -11.17 -9.89 0.97
N ASN A 98 -9.93 -9.75 1.47
CA ASN A 98 -8.81 -10.67 1.20
C ASN A 98 -8.69 -11.80 2.24
N GLY A 99 -9.64 -11.92 3.17
CA GLY A 99 -9.68 -12.97 4.19
C GLY A 99 -8.75 -12.74 5.40
N LEU A 100 -8.17 -11.54 5.57
CA LEU A 100 -7.35 -11.21 6.73
C LEU A 100 -8.25 -10.87 7.92
N THR A 101 -7.97 -11.43 9.09
CA THR A 101 -8.74 -11.16 10.31
C THR A 101 -8.54 -9.71 10.77
N VAL A 102 -9.63 -9.01 11.01
CA VAL A 102 -9.60 -7.64 11.52
C VAL A 102 -9.45 -7.68 13.03
N LEU A 103 -8.52 -6.87 13.55
CA LEU A 103 -8.24 -6.81 14.98
C LEU A 103 -9.05 -5.71 15.66
N GLY A 104 -9.56 -6.05 16.82
CA GLY A 104 -10.16 -5.09 17.76
C GLY A 104 -9.10 -4.34 18.59
N ASP A 105 -9.52 -3.31 19.29
CA ASP A 105 -8.66 -2.50 20.17
C ASP A 105 -7.99 -3.32 21.29
N GLY A 106 -8.58 -4.45 21.68
CA GLY A 106 -7.97 -5.43 22.57
C GLY A 106 -6.92 -6.34 21.93
N GLY A 107 -6.60 -6.17 20.65
CA GLY A 107 -5.62 -7.00 19.91
C GLY A 107 -6.12 -8.36 19.46
N GLY A 108 -7.37 -8.73 19.75
CA GLY A 108 -8.00 -9.97 19.33
C GLY A 108 -8.95 -9.78 18.14
N PRO A 109 -9.40 -10.88 17.53
CA PRO A 109 -10.41 -10.85 16.46
C PRO A 109 -11.75 -10.33 16.98
N ILE A 110 -12.51 -9.68 16.12
CA ILE A 110 -13.89 -9.28 16.42
C ILE A 110 -14.82 -10.38 15.93
N VAL A 111 -15.59 -10.97 16.84
CA VAL A 111 -16.50 -12.07 16.52
C VAL A 111 -17.95 -11.58 16.54
N VAL A 112 -18.64 -11.76 15.43
CA VAL A 112 -20.04 -11.42 15.23
C VAL A 112 -20.89 -12.66 15.54
N PRO A 113 -21.87 -12.59 16.44
CA PRO A 113 -22.77 -13.72 16.72
C PRO A 113 -23.58 -14.14 15.49
N GLU A 114 -23.97 -15.42 15.46
CA GLU A 114 -24.84 -15.94 14.41
C GLU A 114 -26.18 -15.19 14.38
N ASN A 115 -26.71 -14.98 13.19
CA ASN A 115 -28.00 -14.29 12.95
C ASN A 115 -28.04 -12.81 13.42
N ALA A 116 -26.89 -12.19 13.70
CA ALA A 116 -26.82 -10.79 14.02
C ALA A 116 -26.37 -9.96 12.82
N GLN A 117 -26.95 -8.77 12.66
CA GLN A 117 -26.53 -7.83 11.60
C GLN A 117 -25.49 -6.88 12.17
N PRO A 118 -24.24 -6.96 11.66
CA PRO A 118 -23.18 -6.05 12.15
C PRO A 118 -23.36 -4.65 11.55
N LEU A 119 -23.14 -3.67 12.40
CA LEU A 119 -23.18 -2.24 12.11
C LEU A 119 -21.87 -1.59 12.58
N LEU A 120 -21.33 -0.68 11.80
CA LEU A 120 -20.11 0.04 12.13
C LEU A 120 -20.43 1.49 12.49
N GLY A 121 -19.94 1.94 13.64
CA GLY A 121 -20.03 3.33 14.09
C GLY A 121 -18.88 4.19 13.54
N SER A 122 -19.09 5.49 13.49
CA SER A 122 -18.07 6.45 13.00
C SER A 122 -16.84 6.55 13.91
N ASP A 123 -16.90 6.04 15.12
CA ASP A 123 -15.79 5.91 16.07
C ASP A 123 -15.02 4.58 15.94
N GLY A 124 -15.44 3.72 15.00
CA GLY A 124 -14.89 2.38 14.81
C GLY A 124 -15.55 1.30 15.69
N THR A 125 -16.59 1.64 16.46
CA THR A 125 -17.33 0.66 17.27
C THR A 125 -18.11 -0.27 16.37
N VAL A 126 -17.93 -1.58 16.54
CA VAL A 126 -18.71 -2.63 15.88
C VAL A 126 -19.86 -3.01 16.81
N SER A 127 -21.06 -2.82 16.34
CA SER A 127 -22.29 -3.19 17.05
C SER A 127 -23.03 -4.25 16.25
N VAL A 128 -23.81 -5.05 16.92
CA VAL A 128 -24.69 -6.05 16.27
C VAL A 128 -26.14 -5.79 16.63
N GLN A 129 -26.99 -5.91 15.66
CA GLN A 129 -28.43 -5.84 15.84
C GLN A 129 -29.02 -7.24 15.63
N ILE A 130 -29.72 -7.72 16.64
CA ILE A 130 -30.52 -8.94 16.59
C ILE A 130 -31.98 -8.52 16.48
N ASP A 131 -32.77 -9.23 15.71
CA ASP A 131 -34.16 -8.88 15.47
C ASP A 131 -34.94 -8.62 16.77
N GLY A 132 -35.53 -7.42 16.86
CA GLY A 132 -36.32 -6.97 18.01
C GLY A 132 -35.54 -6.47 19.21
N GLN A 133 -34.21 -6.38 19.14
CA GLN A 133 -33.35 -5.85 20.20
C GLN A 133 -32.64 -4.56 19.77
N LEU A 134 -32.20 -3.76 20.77
CA LEU A 134 -31.34 -2.62 20.52
C LEU A 134 -29.94 -3.09 20.14
N PRO A 135 -29.20 -2.31 19.31
CA PRO A 135 -27.83 -2.63 18.95
C PRO A 135 -26.94 -2.79 20.18
N ILE A 136 -26.13 -3.86 20.22
CA ILE A 136 -25.21 -4.16 21.29
C ILE A 136 -23.78 -4.04 20.72
N SER A 137 -22.91 -3.28 21.39
CA SER A 137 -21.49 -3.21 21.01
C SER A 137 -20.78 -4.51 21.33
N ILE A 138 -20.06 -5.07 20.33
CA ILE A 138 -19.25 -6.29 20.48
C ILE A 138 -17.76 -6.02 20.48
N GLY A 139 -17.34 -4.81 20.12
CA GLY A 139 -15.95 -4.41 20.10
C GLY A 139 -15.74 -3.10 19.35
N ARG A 140 -14.50 -2.69 19.23
CA ARG A 140 -14.09 -1.54 18.44
C ARG A 140 -12.92 -1.94 17.54
N LEU A 141 -12.89 -1.46 16.30
CA LEU A 141 -11.77 -1.67 15.39
C LEU A 141 -10.50 -1.05 15.98
N LYS A 142 -9.40 -1.77 15.93
CA LYS A 142 -8.09 -1.21 16.25
C LYS A 142 -7.68 -0.28 15.12
N LEU A 143 -7.71 1.01 15.38
CA LEU A 143 -7.24 2.06 14.49
C LEU A 143 -5.90 2.56 15.02
N VAL A 144 -4.92 2.71 14.12
CA VAL A 144 -3.58 3.19 14.47
C VAL A 144 -3.20 4.35 13.58
N THR A 145 -2.51 5.34 14.11
CA THR A 145 -2.00 6.48 13.36
C THR A 145 -0.48 6.49 13.45
N PRO A 146 0.23 6.20 12.35
CA PRO A 146 1.68 6.26 12.33
C PRO A 146 2.19 7.66 12.64
N THR A 147 3.30 7.72 13.36
CA THR A 147 4.01 8.96 13.67
C THR A 147 5.44 8.90 13.14
N PRO A 148 6.16 10.02 13.03
CA PRO A 148 7.58 10.00 12.63
C PRO A 148 8.47 9.16 13.56
N GLU A 149 8.08 9.01 14.85
CA GLU A 149 8.79 8.15 15.80
C GLU A 149 8.46 6.68 15.62
N ASN A 150 7.24 6.38 15.17
CA ASN A 150 6.74 5.02 14.93
C ASN A 150 6.20 4.91 13.49
N PRO A 151 7.09 4.95 12.48
CA PRO A 151 6.70 4.86 11.08
C PRO A 151 6.19 3.45 10.74
N ILE A 152 5.47 3.34 9.65
CA ILE A 152 5.12 2.06 9.05
C ILE A 152 5.76 1.93 7.67
N GLU A 153 6.16 0.72 7.34
CA GLU A 153 6.74 0.39 6.05
C GLU A 153 5.87 -0.63 5.31
N ARG A 154 5.85 -0.52 4.00
CA ARG A 154 5.11 -1.45 3.18
C ARG A 154 5.86 -2.76 3.04
N SER A 155 5.21 -3.86 3.34
CA SER A 155 5.72 -5.22 3.18
C SER A 155 5.41 -5.78 1.78
N ALA A 156 6.06 -6.89 1.43
CA ALA A 156 5.90 -7.54 0.12
C ALA A 156 4.48 -8.07 -0.14
N ASP A 157 3.70 -8.31 0.91
CA ASP A 157 2.29 -8.73 0.85
C ASP A 157 1.31 -7.56 0.61
N GLY A 158 1.83 -6.33 0.51
CA GLY A 158 1.04 -5.11 0.28
C GLY A 158 0.46 -4.48 1.55
N LEU A 159 0.65 -5.11 2.71
CA LEU A 159 0.28 -4.55 4.01
C LEU A 159 1.38 -3.63 4.53
N PHE A 160 1.03 -2.82 5.52
CA PHE A 160 1.99 -1.99 6.23
C PHE A 160 2.34 -2.64 7.57
N ARG A 161 3.60 -2.52 7.99
CA ARG A 161 4.09 -3.03 9.27
C ARG A 161 4.97 -2.01 9.95
N ALA A 162 4.96 -2.04 11.27
CA ALA A 162 5.94 -1.32 12.05
C ALA A 162 7.32 -1.96 11.92
N PRO A 163 8.41 -1.19 11.94
CA PRO A 163 9.76 -1.72 11.96
C PRO A 163 9.96 -2.72 13.11
N LEU A 164 10.82 -3.71 12.90
CA LEU A 164 11.16 -4.74 13.91
C LEU A 164 9.94 -5.56 14.42
N GLN A 165 8.89 -5.71 13.59
CA GLN A 165 7.66 -6.41 13.95
C GLN A 165 6.98 -5.85 15.21
N GLY A 166 7.19 -4.58 15.49
CA GLY A 166 6.52 -3.86 16.56
C GLY A 166 5.01 -3.74 16.31
N GLN A 167 4.27 -3.43 17.36
CA GLN A 167 2.85 -3.10 17.27
C GLN A 167 2.67 -1.63 17.59
N LEU A 168 1.76 -0.99 16.87
CA LEU A 168 1.36 0.38 17.16
C LEU A 168 0.23 0.42 18.17
N ASP A 169 0.25 1.42 19.01
CA ASP A 169 -0.83 1.66 19.96
C ASP A 169 -2.12 2.10 19.26
N THR A 170 -3.25 1.75 19.86
CA THR A 170 -4.57 2.14 19.37
C THR A 170 -4.76 3.65 19.50
N ASP A 171 -5.15 4.30 18.41
CA ASP A 171 -5.55 5.71 18.41
C ASP A 171 -7.05 5.84 18.73
N ALA A 172 -7.36 6.21 19.97
CA ALA A 172 -8.73 6.42 20.42
C ALA A 172 -9.43 7.61 19.74
N THR A 173 -8.65 8.53 19.15
CA THR A 173 -9.17 9.73 18.48
C THR A 173 -9.48 9.50 17.01
N ALA A 174 -8.93 8.44 16.42
CA ALA A 174 -9.16 8.08 15.03
C ALA A 174 -10.65 7.84 14.76
N ARG A 175 -11.09 8.20 13.57
CA ARG A 175 -12.48 8.09 13.11
C ARG A 175 -12.53 7.39 11.77
N VAL A 176 -13.69 6.81 11.49
CA VAL A 176 -13.99 6.18 10.20
C VAL A 176 -15.23 6.81 9.58
N GLN A 177 -15.28 6.84 8.28
CA GLN A 177 -16.48 7.14 7.52
C GLN A 177 -17.09 5.81 7.09
N THR A 178 -18.28 5.51 7.56
CA THR A 178 -19.01 4.29 7.24
C THR A 178 -19.72 4.39 5.88
N GLY A 179 -19.93 3.26 5.21
CA GLY A 179 -20.58 3.20 3.89
C GLY A 179 -19.75 3.79 2.76
N ALA A 180 -18.43 3.90 2.97
CA ALA A 180 -17.49 4.37 1.95
C ALA A 180 -16.17 3.61 2.04
N LEU A 181 -15.50 3.47 0.90
CA LEU A 181 -14.16 2.91 0.79
C LEU A 181 -13.18 3.99 0.31
N GLU A 182 -11.95 3.90 0.75
CA GLU A 182 -10.87 4.70 0.19
C GLU A 182 -10.42 4.08 -1.13
N GLY A 183 -10.49 4.85 -2.23
CA GLY A 183 -9.91 4.44 -3.50
C GLY A 183 -8.38 4.54 -3.49
N SER A 184 -7.74 4.05 -4.54
CA SER A 184 -6.30 4.25 -4.74
C SER A 184 -5.97 5.73 -4.93
N ASN A 185 -4.84 6.19 -4.39
CA ASN A 185 -4.33 7.53 -4.65
C ASN A 185 -3.44 7.61 -5.90
N VAL A 186 -3.36 6.53 -6.68
CA VAL A 186 -2.63 6.48 -7.95
C VAL A 186 -3.42 7.20 -9.04
N ASN A 187 -2.75 8.08 -9.77
CA ASN A 187 -3.30 8.60 -11.03
C ASN A 187 -2.89 7.65 -12.18
N PRO A 188 -3.82 6.85 -12.73
CA PRO A 188 -3.49 5.86 -13.75
C PRO A 188 -3.01 6.49 -15.06
N ILE A 189 -3.57 7.66 -15.43
CA ILE A 189 -3.18 8.37 -16.66
C ILE A 189 -1.74 8.88 -16.53
N ALA A 190 -1.40 9.51 -15.42
CA ALA A 190 -0.04 9.98 -15.16
C ALA A 190 0.97 8.80 -15.11
N ALA A 191 0.57 7.67 -14.52
CA ALA A 191 1.40 6.46 -14.50
C ALA A 191 1.65 5.90 -15.91
N MET A 192 0.61 5.81 -16.76
CA MET A 192 0.73 5.38 -18.15
C MET A 192 1.63 6.31 -18.98
N VAL A 193 1.40 7.62 -18.91
CA VAL A 193 2.22 8.61 -19.61
C VAL A 193 3.68 8.50 -19.18
N GLY A 194 3.93 8.37 -17.86
CA GLY A 194 5.28 8.19 -17.35
C GLY A 194 5.96 6.90 -17.81
N MET A 195 5.21 5.80 -18.01
CA MET A 195 5.76 4.57 -18.59
C MET A 195 6.10 4.73 -20.07
N ILE A 196 5.23 5.38 -20.85
CA ILE A 196 5.49 5.64 -22.27
C ILE A 196 6.73 6.53 -22.43
N GLN A 197 6.87 7.57 -21.61
CA GLN A 197 8.06 8.43 -21.62
C GLN A 197 9.33 7.64 -21.29
N ALA A 198 9.30 6.77 -20.28
CA ALA A 198 10.43 5.92 -19.92
C ALA A 198 10.81 4.94 -21.07
N ALA A 199 9.82 4.34 -21.73
CA ALA A 199 10.06 3.45 -22.87
C ALA A 199 10.71 4.20 -24.04
N ARG A 200 10.19 5.38 -24.39
CA ARG A 200 10.79 6.21 -25.47
C ARG A 200 12.19 6.68 -25.12
N GLN A 201 12.45 7.03 -23.87
CA GLN A 201 13.79 7.40 -23.41
C GLN A 201 14.76 6.22 -23.56
N PHE A 202 14.34 5.03 -23.17
CA PHE A 202 15.15 3.82 -23.33
C PHE A 202 15.44 3.52 -24.80
N GLU A 203 14.42 3.58 -25.69
CA GLU A 203 14.60 3.41 -27.13
C GLU A 203 15.59 4.42 -27.73
N SER A 204 15.49 5.68 -27.31
CA SER A 204 16.40 6.72 -27.77
C SER A 204 17.86 6.47 -27.31
N GLN A 205 18.04 6.03 -26.07
CA GLN A 205 19.35 5.65 -25.55
C GLN A 205 19.95 4.43 -26.30
N MET A 206 19.12 3.42 -26.58
CA MET A 206 19.55 2.26 -27.38
C MET A 206 19.98 2.63 -28.78
N ARG A 207 19.25 3.55 -29.45
CA ARG A 207 19.67 4.08 -30.76
C ARG A 207 21.00 4.82 -30.72
N LEU A 208 21.24 5.60 -29.65
CA LEU A 208 22.53 6.29 -29.45
C LEU A 208 23.68 5.29 -29.32
N VAL A 209 23.49 4.23 -28.54
CA VAL A 209 24.49 3.15 -28.39
C VAL A 209 24.75 2.48 -29.73
N GLN A 210 23.71 2.10 -30.48
CA GLN A 210 23.83 1.49 -31.80
C GLN A 210 24.57 2.42 -32.80
N THR A 211 24.29 3.71 -32.76
CA THR A 211 24.99 4.69 -33.61
C THR A 211 26.45 4.80 -33.20
N ALA A 212 26.77 4.81 -31.91
CA ALA A 212 28.15 4.81 -31.45
C ALA A 212 28.91 3.54 -31.90
N GLU A 213 28.28 2.36 -31.75
CA GLU A 213 28.88 1.11 -32.22
C GLU A 213 29.11 1.09 -33.76
N ALA A 214 28.16 1.63 -34.53
CA ALA A 214 28.30 1.73 -35.99
C ALA A 214 29.46 2.68 -36.36
N ASN A 215 29.58 3.82 -35.68
CA ASN A 215 30.69 4.74 -35.91
C ASN A 215 32.05 4.14 -35.54
N ASP A 216 32.10 3.39 -34.42
CA ASP A 216 33.32 2.72 -33.97
C ASP A 216 33.76 1.65 -34.98
N LYS A 217 32.83 0.84 -35.50
CA LYS A 217 33.10 -0.12 -36.59
C LYS A 217 33.59 0.56 -37.85
N ALA A 218 32.98 1.67 -38.27
CA ALA A 218 33.40 2.41 -39.44
C ALA A 218 34.82 3.00 -39.26
N ALA A 219 35.11 3.57 -38.08
CA ALA A 219 36.44 4.06 -37.76
C ALA A 219 37.50 2.94 -37.75
N SER A 220 37.19 1.78 -37.19
CA SER A 220 38.07 0.61 -37.18
C SER A 220 38.37 0.10 -38.60
N GLN A 221 37.38 0.10 -39.50
CA GLN A 221 37.56 -0.29 -40.89
C GLN A 221 38.48 0.68 -41.66
N LEU A 222 38.34 1.98 -41.40
CA LEU A 222 39.24 2.99 -41.99
C LEU A 222 40.68 2.85 -41.52
N LEU A 223 40.90 2.46 -40.28
CA LEU A 223 42.24 2.21 -39.73
C LEU A 223 42.84 0.90 -40.26
N ALA A 224 42.01 -0.12 -40.53
CA ALA A 224 42.50 -1.40 -41.06
C ALA A 224 42.78 -1.38 -42.59
N SER A 225 42.29 -0.37 -43.29
CA SER A 225 42.52 -0.19 -44.75
C SER A 225 43.79 0.57 -45.12
N ARG A 226 44.60 0.90 -44.13
CA ARG A 226 45.93 1.52 -44.28
C ARG A 226 47.04 0.51 -43.98
#